data_bb92ad0c36e8b88ef0ea98046e9c03a8
#
_entry.id   bb92ad0c36e8b88ef0ea98046e9c03a8
#
_cell.length_a   1.000
_cell.length_b   1.000
_cell.length_c   1.000
_cell.angle_alpha   90.00
_cell.angle_beta   90.00
_cell.angle_gamma   90.00
#
_symmetry.space_group_name_H-M   'P 1'
#
loop_
_entity.id
_entity.type
_entity.pdbx_description
1 polymer ?
#
loop_
_entity_poly.entity_id
_entity_poly.type
_entity_poly.pdbx_seq_one_letter_code
_entity_poly.pdbx_strand_id
1 'polypeptide(L)'
;MKQNIYGNIYAFSDIHGNYNLFRQIKNFIKENDVVFCLGDCCDRGLDGIKIIQEILKDSRFIYLMGNHEAMLVDAIDKSLIQNNISFRYFDRYDMEILKYNGTIPTLQAYQLLPEDERKYLFQKLLTLPSLAVHNTKDNKEIFLCHAGADIRTIFNQNADDKILYWDRKHIATEKWDIENYPNTYIIHGHTPVQTLGYYNKEYKKKSIPFTVQTYCDGHKIDIDLATPDTKKVALINIETFEVKYFTDEEENE
;
A
#
# COMPACT_ATOMS: atom_id res chain seq x y z
N MET A 1 37.08 0.66 -3.88
CA MET A 1 35.65 1.04 -3.91
C MET A 1 34.87 -0.26 -3.77
N LYS A 2 34.13 -0.46 -2.66
CA LYS A 2 33.18 -1.58 -2.54
C LYS A 2 32.02 -1.26 -3.50
N GLN A 3 31.87 -2.04 -4.56
CA GLN A 3 30.70 -1.96 -5.42
C GLN A 3 29.45 -2.15 -4.53
N ASN A 4 28.52 -1.22 -4.63
CA ASN A 4 27.23 -1.29 -3.96
C ASN A 4 26.51 -2.55 -4.47
N ILE A 5 26.35 -3.55 -3.62
CA ILE A 5 25.72 -4.84 -3.95
C ILE A 5 24.18 -4.67 -4.10
N TYR A 6 23.65 -3.58 -3.53
CA TYR A 6 22.21 -3.26 -3.60
C TYR A 6 21.95 -2.17 -4.64
N GLY A 7 20.92 -2.37 -5.45
CA GLY A 7 20.37 -1.38 -6.36
C GLY A 7 19.65 -0.23 -5.63
N ASN A 8 18.73 0.41 -6.32
CA ASN A 8 17.87 1.40 -5.70
C ASN A 8 16.81 0.73 -4.82
N ILE A 9 16.30 1.47 -3.86
CA ILE A 9 15.22 1.03 -2.98
C ILE A 9 14.03 1.94 -3.19
N TYR A 10 12.90 1.34 -3.57
CA TYR A 10 11.69 2.06 -3.94
C TYR A 10 10.51 1.67 -3.06
N ALA A 11 9.47 2.49 -3.08
CA ALA A 11 8.15 2.16 -2.56
C ALA A 11 7.04 2.62 -3.51
N PHE A 12 5.95 1.87 -3.57
CA PHE A 12 4.67 2.25 -4.18
C PHE A 12 3.50 1.74 -3.33
N SER A 13 2.29 2.26 -3.55
CA SER A 13 1.09 1.90 -2.80
C SER A 13 -0.16 2.00 -3.68
N ASP A 14 -1.26 1.40 -3.22
CA ASP A 14 -2.63 1.64 -3.69
C ASP A 14 -2.82 1.45 -5.21
N ILE A 15 -2.22 0.39 -5.76
CA ILE A 15 -2.29 0.11 -7.20
C ILE A 15 -3.64 -0.48 -7.64
N HIS A 16 -4.40 -1.07 -6.69
CA HIS A 16 -5.78 -1.49 -6.83
C HIS A 16 -6.09 -2.25 -8.13
N GLY A 17 -5.39 -3.36 -8.35
CA GLY A 17 -5.66 -4.24 -9.50
C GLY A 17 -5.33 -3.65 -10.87
N ASN A 18 -4.62 -2.53 -10.96
CA ASN A 18 -4.16 -1.98 -12.24
C ASN A 18 -2.87 -2.67 -12.68
N TYR A 19 -3.01 -3.75 -13.44
CA TYR A 19 -1.89 -4.57 -13.89
C TYR A 19 -0.98 -3.83 -14.88
N ASN A 20 -1.50 -2.90 -15.69
CA ASN A 20 -0.69 -2.14 -16.65
C ASN A 20 0.33 -1.26 -15.92
N LEU A 21 -0.10 -0.56 -14.87
CA LEU A 21 0.79 0.23 -14.01
C LEU A 21 1.80 -0.65 -13.27
N PHE A 22 1.36 -1.78 -12.71
CA PHE A 22 2.26 -2.73 -12.06
C PHE A 22 3.34 -3.24 -13.02
N ARG A 23 2.96 -3.59 -14.26
CA ARG A 23 3.90 -4.01 -15.29
C ARG A 23 4.90 -2.91 -15.65
N GLN A 24 4.48 -1.64 -15.71
CA GLN A 24 5.39 -0.52 -15.94
C GLN A 24 6.42 -0.39 -14.82
N ILE A 25 6.00 -0.49 -13.54
CA ILE A 25 6.92 -0.52 -12.38
C ILE A 25 7.90 -1.68 -12.54
N LYS A 26 7.38 -2.90 -12.79
CA LYS A 26 8.18 -4.13 -12.91
C LYS A 26 9.23 -4.07 -14.02
N ASN A 27 8.90 -3.41 -15.14
CA ASN A 27 9.82 -3.19 -16.25
C ASN A 27 10.86 -2.08 -15.99
N PHE A 28 10.54 -1.12 -15.13
CA PHE A 28 11.45 -0.03 -14.76
C PHE A 28 12.54 -0.47 -13.77
N ILE A 29 12.20 -1.31 -12.78
CA ILE A 29 13.12 -1.77 -11.75
C ILE A 29 14.13 -2.77 -12.29
N LYS A 30 15.36 -2.69 -11.78
CA LYS A 30 16.48 -3.57 -12.16
C LYS A 30 16.55 -4.81 -11.27
N GLU A 31 17.40 -5.75 -11.65
CA GLU A 31 17.57 -7.03 -10.96
C GLU A 31 17.95 -6.88 -9.46
N ASN A 32 18.79 -5.89 -9.14
CA ASN A 32 19.28 -5.67 -7.77
C ASN A 32 18.48 -4.61 -6.99
N ASP A 33 17.40 -4.07 -7.58
CA ASP A 33 16.54 -3.11 -6.90
C ASP A 33 15.63 -3.84 -5.89
N VAL A 34 15.25 -3.13 -4.82
CA VAL A 34 14.25 -3.60 -3.85
C VAL A 34 13.06 -2.67 -3.89
N VAL A 35 11.86 -3.22 -3.84
CA VAL A 35 10.62 -2.45 -3.91
C VAL A 35 9.69 -2.82 -2.78
N PHE A 36 9.37 -1.86 -1.94
CA PHE A 36 8.31 -2.00 -0.94
C PHE A 36 6.96 -1.72 -1.59
N CYS A 37 6.07 -2.70 -1.58
CA CYS A 37 4.66 -2.51 -1.88
C CYS A 37 3.93 -2.28 -0.56
N LEU A 38 3.40 -1.07 -0.35
CA LEU A 38 2.81 -0.68 0.93
C LEU A 38 1.36 -1.14 1.11
N GLY A 39 0.88 -2.06 0.30
CA GLY A 39 -0.47 -2.61 0.38
C GLY A 39 -1.42 -2.07 -0.69
N ASP A 40 -2.67 -2.52 -0.59
CA ASP A 40 -3.78 -2.20 -1.49
C ASP A 40 -3.47 -2.53 -2.96
N CYS A 41 -3.00 -3.77 -3.18
CA CYS A 41 -2.79 -4.31 -4.51
C CYS A 41 -4.07 -4.87 -5.12
N CYS A 42 -5.03 -5.26 -4.30
CA CYS A 42 -6.32 -5.84 -4.72
C CYS A 42 -7.45 -4.82 -4.69
N ASP A 43 -8.64 -5.29 -5.09
CA ASP A 43 -9.89 -4.55 -5.14
C ASP A 43 -9.93 -3.41 -6.17
N ARG A 44 -11.14 -2.95 -6.49
CA ARG A 44 -11.45 -1.88 -7.46
C ARG A 44 -11.08 -2.22 -8.90
N GLY A 45 -9.86 -2.72 -9.18
CA GLY A 45 -9.45 -3.25 -10.47
C GLY A 45 -9.63 -4.77 -10.56
N LEU A 46 -9.42 -5.34 -11.76
CA LEU A 46 -9.70 -6.75 -12.04
C LEU A 46 -8.52 -7.69 -11.77
N ASP A 47 -7.29 -7.19 -11.82
CA ASP A 47 -6.07 -8.00 -11.81
C ASP A 47 -5.38 -8.09 -10.44
N GLY A 48 -6.07 -7.74 -9.34
CA GLY A 48 -5.48 -7.71 -8.00
C GLY A 48 -4.82 -9.02 -7.59
N ILE A 49 -5.50 -10.16 -7.77
CA ILE A 49 -4.94 -11.50 -7.48
C ILE A 49 -3.69 -11.78 -8.32
N LYS A 50 -3.69 -11.42 -9.59
CA LYS A 50 -2.54 -11.58 -10.48
C LYS A 50 -1.34 -10.75 -10.00
N ILE A 51 -1.57 -9.49 -9.61
CA ILE A 51 -0.52 -8.62 -9.05
C ILE A 51 0.06 -9.23 -7.78
N ILE A 52 -0.79 -9.66 -6.84
CA ILE A 52 -0.35 -10.31 -5.60
C ILE A 52 0.49 -11.55 -5.88
N GLN A 53 0.05 -12.42 -6.79
CA GLN A 53 0.81 -13.61 -7.16
C GLN A 53 2.19 -13.28 -7.75
N GLU A 54 2.29 -12.23 -8.55
CA GLU A 54 3.58 -11.80 -9.13
C GLU A 54 4.50 -11.17 -8.09
N ILE A 55 3.97 -10.35 -7.18
CA ILE A 55 4.74 -9.78 -6.05
C ILE A 55 5.30 -10.91 -5.18
N LEU A 56 4.48 -11.89 -4.80
CA LEU A 56 4.90 -13.00 -3.94
C LEU A 56 5.93 -13.95 -4.58
N LYS A 57 6.03 -13.97 -5.92
CA LYS A 57 6.99 -14.79 -6.68
C LYS A 57 8.30 -14.04 -6.99
N ASP A 58 8.34 -12.72 -6.89
CA ASP A 58 9.49 -11.91 -7.26
C ASP A 58 10.20 -11.38 -6.02
N SER A 59 11.40 -11.90 -5.74
CA SER A 59 12.17 -11.59 -4.53
C SER A 59 12.62 -10.13 -4.41
N ARG A 60 12.42 -9.31 -5.45
CA ARG A 60 12.68 -7.87 -5.39
C ARG A 60 11.61 -7.12 -4.60
N PHE A 61 10.42 -7.71 -4.41
CA PHE A 61 9.33 -7.06 -3.71
C PHE A 61 9.26 -7.48 -2.24
N ILE A 62 9.04 -6.49 -1.38
CA ILE A 62 8.66 -6.65 0.02
C ILE A 62 7.22 -6.14 0.13
N TYR A 63 6.29 -7.03 0.44
CA TYR A 63 4.87 -6.73 0.47
C TYR A 63 4.39 -6.50 1.89
N LEU A 64 3.73 -5.35 2.12
CA LEU A 64 3.13 -4.99 3.40
C LEU A 64 1.61 -5.13 3.36
N MET A 65 1.02 -5.30 4.53
CA MET A 65 -0.43 -5.37 4.73
C MET A 65 -1.07 -4.01 4.44
N GLY A 66 -2.03 -3.98 3.50
CA GLY A 66 -2.99 -2.90 3.34
C GLY A 66 -4.34 -3.26 3.94
N ASN A 67 -5.25 -2.30 4.06
CA ASN A 67 -6.60 -2.59 4.56
C ASN A 67 -7.42 -3.44 3.58
N HIS A 68 -7.17 -3.35 2.29
CA HIS A 68 -7.83 -4.18 1.29
C HIS A 68 -7.34 -5.64 1.35
N GLU A 69 -6.05 -5.89 1.60
CA GLU A 69 -5.55 -7.24 1.89
C GLU A 69 -6.17 -7.80 3.18
N ALA A 70 -6.28 -6.98 4.24
CA ALA A 70 -6.91 -7.41 5.49
C ALA A 70 -8.39 -7.76 5.30
N MET A 71 -9.16 -6.96 4.54
CA MET A 71 -10.55 -7.27 4.18
C MET A 71 -10.65 -8.54 3.32
N LEU A 72 -9.73 -8.76 2.41
CA LEU A 72 -9.67 -9.98 1.60
C LEU A 72 -9.43 -11.21 2.48
N VAL A 73 -8.49 -11.14 3.42
CA VAL A 73 -8.21 -12.20 4.40
C VAL A 73 -9.47 -12.51 5.21
N ASP A 74 -10.14 -11.50 5.78
CA ASP A 74 -11.37 -11.67 6.55
C ASP A 74 -12.49 -12.32 5.71
N ALA A 75 -12.64 -11.90 4.45
CA ALA A 75 -13.62 -12.46 3.54
C ALA A 75 -13.33 -13.92 3.17
N ILE A 76 -12.06 -14.26 2.94
CA ILE A 76 -11.64 -15.64 2.68
C ILE A 76 -11.87 -16.50 3.91
N ASP A 77 -11.47 -16.05 5.11
CA ASP A 77 -11.61 -16.81 6.36
C ASP A 77 -13.08 -17.10 6.67
N LYS A 78 -13.95 -16.10 6.62
CA LYS A 78 -15.41 -16.29 6.75
C LYS A 78 -15.97 -17.33 5.78
N SER A 79 -15.40 -17.43 4.58
CA SER A 79 -15.84 -18.37 3.55
C SER A 79 -15.27 -19.78 3.73
N LEU A 80 -14.05 -19.93 4.28
CA LEU A 80 -13.40 -21.22 4.53
C LEU A 80 -14.08 -22.04 5.64
N ILE A 81 -14.69 -21.39 6.64
CA ILE A 81 -15.42 -22.05 7.73
C ILE A 81 -16.49 -23.02 7.20
N GLN A 82 -16.89 -22.90 5.94
CA GLN A 82 -17.98 -23.68 5.36
C GLN A 82 -17.61 -24.45 4.08
N ASN A 83 -16.33 -24.68 3.82
CA ASN A 83 -15.81 -25.47 2.70
C ASN A 83 -16.25 -25.01 1.29
N ASN A 84 -16.86 -23.83 1.15
CA ASN A 84 -17.26 -23.28 -0.13
C ASN A 84 -17.30 -21.76 -0.05
N ILE A 85 -16.52 -21.07 -0.89
CA ILE A 85 -16.63 -19.61 -0.99
C ILE A 85 -17.98 -19.30 -1.66
N SER A 86 -18.99 -19.13 -0.84
CA SER A 86 -20.33 -18.76 -1.31
C SER A 86 -20.72 -17.45 -0.68
N PHE A 87 -21.08 -16.47 -1.52
CA PHE A 87 -21.64 -15.19 -1.05
C PHE A 87 -22.92 -15.34 -0.20
N ARG A 88 -23.48 -16.54 -0.08
CA ARG A 88 -24.62 -16.86 0.79
C ARG A 88 -24.35 -16.69 2.28
N TYR A 89 -23.07 -16.62 2.67
CA TYR A 89 -22.64 -16.56 4.07
C TYR A 89 -22.28 -15.14 4.52
N PHE A 90 -22.27 -14.20 3.59
CA PHE A 90 -22.12 -12.79 3.90
C PHE A 90 -23.50 -12.21 4.20
N ASP A 91 -23.64 -11.54 5.33
CA ASP A 91 -24.85 -10.81 5.62
C ASP A 91 -24.96 -9.59 4.67
N ARG A 92 -26.08 -8.87 4.79
CA ARG A 92 -26.33 -7.70 3.94
C ARG A 92 -25.25 -6.62 4.13
N TYR A 93 -24.78 -6.43 5.35
CA TYR A 93 -23.77 -5.43 5.70
C TYR A 93 -22.40 -5.81 5.11
N ASP A 94 -21.96 -7.05 5.30
CA ASP A 94 -20.75 -7.58 4.68
C ASP A 94 -20.78 -7.38 3.16
N MET A 95 -21.89 -7.72 2.51
CA MET A 95 -22.03 -7.58 1.06
C MET A 95 -22.00 -6.12 0.58
N GLU A 96 -22.54 -5.19 1.35
CA GLU A 96 -22.45 -3.77 1.03
C GLU A 96 -21.00 -3.26 1.14
N ILE A 97 -20.25 -3.68 2.17
CA ILE A 97 -18.83 -3.36 2.34
C ILE A 97 -18.00 -3.91 1.18
N LEU A 98 -18.18 -5.19 0.83
CA LEU A 98 -17.44 -5.83 -0.27
C LEU A 98 -17.71 -5.14 -1.62
N LYS A 99 -18.95 -4.74 -1.86
CA LYS A 99 -19.33 -3.98 -3.06
C LYS A 99 -18.71 -2.59 -3.08
N TYR A 100 -18.83 -1.85 -1.98
CA TYR A 100 -18.31 -0.49 -1.86
C TYR A 100 -16.79 -0.44 -2.09
N ASN A 101 -16.06 -1.43 -1.57
CA ASN A 101 -14.61 -1.51 -1.70
C ASN A 101 -14.15 -2.18 -3.01
N GLY A 102 -15.06 -2.70 -3.83
CA GLY A 102 -14.71 -3.38 -5.08
C GLY A 102 -14.05 -4.75 -4.89
N THR A 103 -14.31 -5.44 -3.75
CA THR A 103 -13.67 -6.71 -3.38
C THR A 103 -14.27 -7.92 -4.12
N ILE A 104 -15.49 -7.80 -4.66
CA ILE A 104 -16.17 -8.93 -5.32
C ILE A 104 -15.37 -9.52 -6.49
N PRO A 105 -14.85 -8.74 -7.44
CA PRO A 105 -14.00 -9.27 -8.52
C PRO A 105 -12.74 -9.97 -7.99
N THR A 106 -12.12 -9.43 -6.93
CA THR A 106 -10.95 -10.04 -6.29
C THR A 106 -11.27 -11.41 -5.73
N LEU A 107 -12.38 -11.56 -4.99
CA LEU A 107 -12.84 -12.85 -4.46
C LEU A 107 -13.18 -13.84 -5.56
N GLN A 108 -13.81 -13.39 -6.64
CA GLN A 108 -14.10 -14.25 -7.80
C GLN A 108 -12.81 -14.75 -8.45
N ALA A 109 -11.83 -13.89 -8.67
CA ALA A 109 -10.52 -14.26 -9.20
C ALA A 109 -9.79 -15.25 -8.26
N TYR A 110 -9.84 -15.02 -6.94
CA TYR A 110 -9.30 -15.94 -5.95
C TYR A 110 -9.96 -17.32 -6.02
N GLN A 111 -11.28 -17.39 -6.18
CA GLN A 111 -12.02 -18.65 -6.29
C GLN A 111 -11.62 -19.50 -7.50
N LEU A 112 -11.23 -18.85 -8.59
CA LEU A 112 -10.82 -19.52 -9.82
C LEU A 112 -9.42 -20.15 -9.74
N LEU A 113 -8.63 -19.80 -8.72
CA LEU A 113 -7.31 -20.40 -8.51
C LEU A 113 -7.42 -21.88 -8.12
N PRO A 114 -6.45 -22.73 -8.50
CA PRO A 114 -6.28 -24.07 -7.95
C PRO A 114 -6.22 -24.05 -6.41
N GLU A 115 -6.69 -25.13 -5.79
CA GLU A 115 -6.78 -25.18 -4.31
C GLU A 115 -5.45 -24.93 -3.61
N ASP A 116 -4.38 -25.50 -4.13
CA ASP A 116 -3.03 -25.32 -3.54
C ASP A 116 -2.55 -23.88 -3.67
N GLU A 117 -2.84 -23.20 -4.79
CA GLU A 117 -2.53 -21.78 -4.97
C GLU A 117 -3.36 -20.90 -4.03
N ARG A 118 -4.64 -21.20 -3.83
CA ARG A 118 -5.50 -20.50 -2.88
C ARG A 118 -4.95 -20.61 -1.45
N LYS A 119 -4.60 -21.84 -1.03
CA LYS A 119 -4.03 -22.08 0.30
C LYS A 119 -2.70 -21.32 0.49
N TYR A 120 -1.83 -21.40 -0.51
CA TYR A 120 -0.55 -20.68 -0.47
C TYR A 120 -0.75 -19.18 -0.37
N LEU A 121 -1.59 -18.59 -1.23
CA LEU A 121 -1.87 -17.17 -1.25
C LEU A 121 -2.47 -16.69 0.07
N PHE A 122 -3.47 -17.40 0.61
CA PHE A 122 -4.09 -17.09 1.89
C PHE A 122 -3.07 -17.09 3.03
N GLN A 123 -2.23 -18.14 3.12
CA GLN A 123 -1.18 -18.22 4.13
C GLN A 123 -0.19 -17.06 4.02
N LYS A 124 0.18 -16.65 2.81
CA LYS A 124 1.06 -15.50 2.58
C LYS A 124 0.42 -14.20 3.03
N LEU A 125 -0.84 -13.96 2.67
CA LEU A 125 -1.57 -12.77 3.08
C LEU A 125 -1.69 -12.67 4.61
N LEU A 126 -1.96 -13.77 5.31
CA LEU A 126 -2.02 -13.81 6.80
C LEU A 126 -0.72 -13.40 7.48
N THR A 127 0.42 -13.51 6.79
CA THR A 127 1.75 -13.27 7.36
C THR A 127 2.40 -11.99 6.83
N LEU A 128 1.66 -11.15 6.10
CA LEU A 128 2.19 -9.88 5.64
C LEU A 128 2.54 -8.97 6.84
N PRO A 129 3.74 -8.38 6.87
CA PRO A 129 4.07 -7.40 7.89
C PRO A 129 3.26 -6.10 7.68
N SER A 130 2.91 -5.44 8.77
CA SER A 130 2.23 -4.14 8.76
C SER A 130 3.19 -2.96 8.71
N LEU A 131 4.46 -3.20 9.03
CA LEU A 131 5.51 -2.19 9.13
C LEU A 131 6.83 -2.73 8.60
N ALA A 132 7.56 -1.89 7.86
CA ALA A 132 8.96 -2.11 7.55
C ALA A 132 9.78 -0.87 7.93
N VAL A 133 11.05 -1.08 8.24
CA VAL A 133 11.98 0.00 8.57
C VAL A 133 13.22 -0.12 7.69
N HIS A 134 13.63 0.98 7.09
CA HIS A 134 14.86 1.06 6.32
C HIS A 134 15.75 2.20 6.84
N ASN A 135 17.01 1.90 7.09
CA ASN A 135 18.02 2.90 7.45
C ASN A 135 18.83 3.25 6.21
N THR A 136 18.75 4.51 5.80
CA THR A 136 19.46 5.01 4.60
C THR A 136 20.95 5.22 4.88
N LYS A 137 21.73 5.37 3.82
CA LYS A 137 23.20 5.60 3.93
C LYS A 137 23.55 6.95 4.58
N ASP A 138 22.65 7.92 4.49
CA ASP A 138 22.78 9.25 5.10
C ASP A 138 22.10 9.33 6.49
N ASN A 139 21.89 8.18 7.15
CA ASN A 139 21.35 8.03 8.49
C ASN A 139 19.91 8.53 8.67
N LYS A 140 19.07 8.49 7.63
CA LYS A 140 17.63 8.61 7.79
C LYS A 140 17.05 7.25 8.18
N GLU A 141 16.07 7.25 9.06
CA GLU A 141 15.27 6.10 9.44
C GLU A 141 13.89 6.23 8.77
N ILE A 142 13.59 5.36 7.83
CA ILE A 142 12.38 5.39 7.02
C ILE A 142 11.43 4.30 7.49
N PHE A 143 10.31 4.68 8.05
CA PHE A 143 9.19 3.80 8.38
C PHE A 143 8.24 3.71 7.19
N LEU A 144 7.89 2.49 6.82
CA LEU A 144 7.04 2.16 5.68
C LEU A 144 5.84 1.37 6.19
N CYS A 145 4.64 1.90 6.05
CA CYS A 145 3.39 1.23 6.39
C CYS A 145 2.27 1.73 5.50
N HIS A 146 1.17 1.00 5.41
CA HIS A 146 0.12 1.34 4.46
C HIS A 146 -0.59 2.65 4.80
N ALA A 147 -1.16 2.79 6.00
CA ALA A 147 -1.96 3.96 6.36
C ALA A 147 -1.15 5.10 6.98
N GLY A 148 0.10 4.85 7.36
CA GLY A 148 0.87 5.79 8.17
C GLY A 148 0.51 5.69 9.65
N ALA A 149 1.23 6.42 10.48
CA ALA A 149 0.97 6.48 11.92
C ALA A 149 1.58 7.75 12.54
N ASP A 150 1.25 8.02 13.80
CA ASP A 150 2.04 8.93 14.62
C ASP A 150 3.31 8.24 15.11
N ILE A 151 4.40 9.01 15.25
CA ILE A 151 5.70 8.48 15.66
C ILE A 151 5.61 7.73 17.00
N ARG A 152 4.77 8.19 17.92
CA ARG A 152 4.54 7.51 19.21
C ARG A 152 3.88 6.15 19.04
N THR A 153 3.03 5.98 18.05
CA THR A 153 2.37 4.71 17.74
C THR A 153 3.39 3.72 17.19
N ILE A 154 4.28 4.16 16.29
CA ILE A 154 5.31 3.31 15.69
C ILE A 154 6.24 2.72 16.75
N PHE A 155 6.63 3.50 17.75
CA PHE A 155 7.51 3.03 18.83
C PHE A 155 6.77 2.34 19.98
N ASN A 156 5.44 2.29 19.96
CA ASN A 156 4.66 1.58 20.97
C ASN A 156 4.47 0.11 20.60
N GLN A 157 5.27 -0.77 21.18
CA GLN A 157 5.20 -2.22 20.94
C GLN A 157 3.84 -2.87 21.30
N ASN A 158 2.96 -2.17 22.01
CA ASN A 158 1.61 -2.64 22.36
C ASN A 158 0.51 -1.99 21.49
N ALA A 159 0.89 -1.22 20.46
CA ALA A 159 -0.11 -0.66 19.53
C ALA A 159 -0.74 -1.80 18.70
N ASP A 160 -2.03 -1.65 18.40
CA ASP A 160 -2.71 -2.55 17.47
C ASP A 160 -2.16 -2.30 16.07
N ASP A 161 -1.60 -3.32 15.43
CA ASP A 161 -1.06 -3.25 14.07
C ASP A 161 -2.10 -2.73 13.05
N LYS A 162 -3.40 -2.90 13.33
CA LYS A 162 -4.46 -2.33 12.51
C LYS A 162 -4.35 -0.83 12.29
N ILE A 163 -3.76 -0.10 13.25
CA ILE A 163 -3.52 1.34 13.10
C ILE A 163 -2.65 1.60 11.86
N LEU A 164 -1.67 0.75 11.61
CA LEU A 164 -0.68 0.91 10.54
C LEU A 164 -1.27 0.74 9.12
N TYR A 165 -2.46 0.15 9.01
CA TYR A 165 -3.13 -0.04 7.72
C TYR A 165 -4.59 0.46 7.64
N TRP A 166 -5.11 1.12 8.72
CA TRP A 166 -6.48 1.66 8.73
C TRP A 166 -6.59 3.12 9.17
N ASP A 167 -5.69 3.63 10.03
CA ASP A 167 -5.89 4.92 10.69
C ASP A 167 -5.61 6.11 9.77
N ARG A 168 -6.41 7.17 9.94
CA ARG A 168 -6.22 8.48 9.30
C ARG A 168 -6.02 9.62 10.30
N LYS A 169 -6.10 9.35 11.62
CA LYS A 169 -6.02 10.40 12.65
C LYS A 169 -4.64 11.07 12.68
N HIS A 170 -3.59 10.31 12.39
CA HIS A 170 -2.22 10.80 12.34
C HIS A 170 -2.00 11.91 11.29
N ILE A 171 -2.88 12.01 10.27
CA ILE A 171 -2.79 13.04 9.21
C ILE A 171 -3.07 14.43 9.79
N ALA A 172 -3.87 14.52 10.87
CA ALA A 172 -4.14 15.79 11.54
C ALA A 172 -2.93 16.38 12.29
N THR A 173 -1.86 15.59 12.47
CA THR A 173 -0.62 16.06 13.11
C THR A 173 0.09 17.06 12.19
N GLU A 174 0.19 18.32 12.64
CA GLU A 174 0.74 19.42 11.83
C GLU A 174 2.26 19.57 11.98
N LYS A 175 2.79 19.21 13.15
CA LYS A 175 4.21 19.38 13.47
C LYS A 175 4.89 18.06 13.80
N TRP A 176 6.12 17.94 13.35
CA TRP A 176 6.99 16.82 13.68
C TRP A 176 7.75 17.10 14.99
N ASP A 177 8.04 16.05 15.75
CA ASP A 177 8.91 16.13 16.92
C ASP A 177 10.39 16.09 16.47
N ILE A 178 10.84 17.19 15.88
CA ILE A 178 12.17 17.30 15.27
C ILE A 178 13.30 17.16 16.29
N GLU A 179 13.05 17.49 17.56
CA GLU A 179 14.06 17.42 18.63
C GLU A 179 14.41 15.97 18.96
N ASN A 180 13.40 15.09 18.99
CA ASN A 180 13.61 13.67 19.32
C ASN A 180 13.82 12.80 18.08
N TYR A 181 13.24 13.18 16.93
CA TYR A 181 13.24 12.37 15.70
C TYR A 181 13.67 13.15 14.47
N PRO A 182 14.86 13.80 14.46
CA PRO A 182 15.25 14.71 13.37
C PRO A 182 15.47 14.04 12.02
N ASN A 183 15.77 12.75 12.01
CA ASN A 183 16.09 11.99 10.80
C ASN A 183 15.08 10.85 10.52
N THR A 184 13.93 10.86 11.17
CA THR A 184 12.92 9.81 11.02
C THR A 184 11.81 10.29 10.08
N TYR A 185 11.43 9.45 9.12
CA TYR A 185 10.42 9.73 8.10
C TYR A 185 9.41 8.60 8.03
N ILE A 186 8.18 8.90 7.62
CA ILE A 186 7.13 7.91 7.40
C ILE A 186 6.64 8.04 5.96
N ILE A 187 6.72 6.96 5.20
CA ILE A 187 6.14 6.87 3.85
C ILE A 187 4.90 5.97 3.92
N HIS A 188 3.79 6.44 3.39
CA HIS A 188 2.51 5.74 3.43
C HIS A 188 1.63 6.03 2.22
N GLY A 189 0.54 5.27 2.08
CA GLY A 189 -0.54 5.46 1.13
C GLY A 189 -1.90 5.56 1.81
N HIS A 190 -2.88 4.76 1.40
CA HIS A 190 -4.20 4.59 2.00
C HIS A 190 -5.14 5.78 1.91
N THR A 191 -4.65 6.97 2.11
CA THR A 191 -5.45 8.19 2.09
C THR A 191 -5.12 8.99 0.85
N PRO A 192 -5.99 8.99 -0.18
CA PRO A 192 -5.71 9.72 -1.40
C PRO A 192 -5.27 11.15 -1.13
N VAL A 193 -4.12 11.56 -1.68
CA VAL A 193 -3.52 12.89 -1.45
C VAL A 193 -4.51 14.03 -1.63
N GLN A 194 -5.51 13.89 -2.52
CA GLN A 194 -6.56 14.88 -2.76
C GLN A 194 -7.46 15.08 -1.55
N THR A 195 -7.54 14.09 -0.67
CA THR A 195 -8.39 14.13 0.53
C THR A 195 -7.67 14.63 1.79
N LEU A 196 -6.37 14.89 1.71
CA LEU A 196 -5.59 15.41 2.85
C LEU A 196 -6.22 16.65 3.47
N GLY A 197 -6.84 17.52 2.67
CA GLY A 197 -7.54 18.72 3.15
C GLY A 197 -8.72 18.47 4.08
N TYR A 198 -9.25 17.24 4.16
CA TYR A 198 -10.28 16.87 5.14
C TYR A 198 -9.70 16.60 6.52
N TYR A 199 -8.46 16.18 6.59
CA TYR A 199 -7.80 15.73 7.82
C TYR A 199 -6.75 16.72 8.31
N ASN A 200 -6.02 17.38 7.40
CA ASN A 200 -4.88 18.26 7.72
C ASN A 200 -5.18 19.73 7.39
N LYS A 201 -4.99 20.63 8.36
CA LYS A 201 -5.28 22.06 8.21
C LYS A 201 -4.38 22.76 7.21
N GLU A 202 -3.14 22.29 7.00
CA GLU A 202 -2.21 22.85 6.01
C GLU A 202 -2.76 22.73 4.59
N TYR A 203 -3.55 21.68 4.33
CA TYR A 203 -4.17 21.40 3.03
C TYR A 203 -5.62 21.89 2.92
N LYS A 204 -6.18 22.42 4.01
CA LYS A 204 -7.57 22.89 4.02
C LYS A 204 -7.79 23.96 2.94
N LYS A 205 -8.79 23.74 2.08
CA LYS A 205 -9.15 24.65 0.97
C LYS A 205 -8.11 24.78 -0.15
N LYS A 206 -7.07 23.95 -0.16
CA LYS A 206 -6.12 23.91 -1.28
C LYS A 206 -6.61 22.92 -2.35
N SER A 207 -6.37 23.23 -3.61
CA SER A 207 -6.42 22.24 -4.68
C SER A 207 -5.13 21.42 -4.62
N ILE A 208 -5.23 20.14 -4.28
CA ILE A 208 -4.07 19.27 -4.12
C ILE A 208 -3.85 18.54 -5.45
N PRO A 209 -2.67 18.65 -6.07
CA PRO A 209 -2.37 17.96 -7.30
C PRO A 209 -2.25 16.44 -7.06
N PHE A 210 -2.43 15.65 -8.13
CA PHE A 210 -2.23 14.20 -8.12
C PHE A 210 -0.73 13.85 -8.19
N THR A 211 0.00 14.29 -7.17
CA THR A 211 1.43 14.04 -6.95
C THR A 211 1.68 13.68 -5.50
N VAL A 212 2.78 13.02 -5.22
CA VAL A 212 3.23 12.75 -3.85
C VAL A 212 3.19 14.03 -3.01
N GLN A 213 2.64 13.93 -1.82
CA GLN A 213 2.52 15.06 -0.89
C GLN A 213 3.34 14.81 0.36
N THR A 214 3.95 15.88 0.88
CA THR A 214 4.67 15.85 2.14
C THR A 214 4.00 16.77 3.14
N TYR A 215 3.90 16.36 4.38
CA TYR A 215 3.30 17.14 5.47
C TYR A 215 4.00 16.86 6.79
N CYS A 216 3.58 17.52 7.86
CA CYS A 216 4.21 17.39 9.17
C CYS A 216 5.72 17.72 9.09
N ASP A 217 6.03 18.96 8.69
CA ASP A 217 7.40 19.48 8.49
C ASP A 217 8.23 18.64 7.47
N GLY A 218 7.57 17.95 6.53
CA GLY A 218 8.20 17.12 5.50
C GLY A 218 8.58 15.71 5.94
N HIS A 219 8.25 15.31 7.16
CA HIS A 219 8.59 13.99 7.72
C HIS A 219 7.57 12.90 7.41
N LYS A 220 6.36 13.26 6.95
CA LYS A 220 5.37 12.32 6.45
C LYS A 220 5.17 12.50 4.96
N ILE A 221 5.21 11.40 4.22
CA ILE A 221 5.17 11.36 2.76
C ILE A 221 4.03 10.45 2.33
N ASP A 222 3.00 11.04 1.73
CA ASP A 222 1.83 10.31 1.21
C ASP A 222 2.01 10.08 -0.28
N ILE A 223 1.93 8.81 -0.69
CA ILE A 223 2.13 8.37 -2.07
C ILE A 223 0.86 7.79 -2.72
N ASP A 224 -0.30 7.83 -2.07
CA ASP A 224 -1.58 7.39 -2.64
C ASP A 224 -2.14 8.45 -3.61
N LEU A 225 -2.07 8.18 -4.89
CA LEU A 225 -2.56 9.07 -5.94
C LEU A 225 -4.00 8.78 -6.38
N ALA A 226 -4.78 7.98 -5.63
CA ALA A 226 -6.09 7.50 -6.04
C ALA A 226 -6.06 6.75 -7.38
N THR A 227 -5.19 5.76 -7.52
CA THR A 227 -4.94 5.04 -8.78
C THR A 227 -6.21 4.57 -9.52
N PRO A 228 -7.26 4.09 -8.84
CA PRO A 228 -8.50 3.70 -9.54
C PRO A 228 -9.14 4.82 -10.36
N ASP A 229 -9.04 6.05 -9.87
CA ASP A 229 -9.65 7.23 -10.51
C ASP A 229 -8.66 7.92 -11.47
N THR A 230 -7.41 8.04 -11.06
CA THR A 230 -6.40 8.83 -11.77
C THR A 230 -5.64 8.05 -12.83
N LYS A 231 -5.70 6.71 -12.78
CA LYS A 231 -4.85 5.83 -13.60
C LYS A 231 -3.36 6.18 -13.46
N LYS A 232 -2.96 6.60 -12.27
CA LYS A 232 -1.60 7.06 -11.98
C LYS A 232 -1.09 6.44 -10.70
N VAL A 233 0.20 6.05 -10.68
CA VAL A 233 0.89 5.55 -9.51
C VAL A 233 2.25 6.25 -9.36
N ALA A 234 2.67 6.45 -8.12
CA ALA A 234 4.00 6.94 -7.78
C ALA A 234 4.92 5.78 -7.39
N LEU A 235 6.16 5.82 -7.86
CA LEU A 235 7.26 5.00 -7.37
C LEU A 235 8.32 5.96 -6.78
N ILE A 236 8.44 5.97 -5.45
CA ILE A 236 9.38 6.83 -4.75
C ILE A 236 10.67 6.06 -4.42
N ASN A 237 11.82 6.66 -4.71
CA ASN A 237 13.10 6.17 -4.18
C ASN A 237 13.18 6.59 -2.70
N ILE A 238 13.24 5.63 -1.78
CA ILE A 238 13.16 5.93 -0.34
C ILE A 238 14.46 6.47 0.26
N GLU A 239 15.57 6.42 -0.47
CA GLU A 239 16.84 7.03 -0.03
C GLU A 239 16.95 8.50 -0.46
N THR A 240 16.49 8.84 -1.68
CA THR A 240 16.63 10.19 -2.26
C THR A 240 15.34 11.00 -2.24
N PHE A 241 14.19 10.35 -2.04
CA PHE A 241 12.83 10.88 -2.18
C PHE A 241 12.47 11.34 -3.61
N GLU A 242 13.28 10.98 -4.60
CA GLU A 242 12.93 11.18 -6.01
C GLU A 242 11.73 10.31 -6.38
N VAL A 243 10.79 10.90 -7.13
CA VAL A 243 9.54 10.23 -7.51
C VAL A 243 9.48 10.04 -9.02
N LYS A 244 9.22 8.81 -9.44
CA LYS A 244 8.82 8.46 -10.79
C LYS A 244 7.31 8.23 -10.82
N TYR A 245 6.62 8.86 -11.76
CA TYR A 245 5.19 8.64 -12.00
C TYR A 245 4.99 7.75 -13.21
N PHE A 246 4.03 6.83 -13.10
CA PHE A 246 3.54 6.02 -14.22
C PHE A 246 2.07 6.33 -14.42
N THR A 247 1.63 6.35 -15.66
CA THR A 247 0.24 6.59 -16.06
C THR A 247 -0.22 5.44 -16.96
N ASP A 248 -1.47 5.05 -16.78
CA ASP A 248 -2.19 4.12 -17.64
C ASP A 248 -3.13 4.97 -18.51
N GLU A 249 -2.54 5.62 -19.52
CA GLU A 249 -3.33 6.34 -20.52
C GLU A 249 -4.01 5.28 -21.38
N GLU A 250 -5.34 5.29 -21.42
CA GLU A 250 -6.06 4.55 -22.44
C GLU A 250 -5.58 5.11 -23.79
N GLU A 251 -4.94 4.28 -24.60
CA GLU A 251 -4.71 4.62 -26.00
C GLU A 251 -6.10 4.87 -26.61
N ASN A 252 -6.44 6.13 -26.78
CA ASN A 252 -7.61 6.52 -27.57
C ASN A 252 -7.34 6.11 -29.01
N GLU A 253 -7.77 4.88 -29.36
CA GLU A 253 -7.91 4.44 -30.76
C GLU A 253 -9.16 5.06 -31.41
#